data_bb35fa7e512e634691eb92f1d8bfca71
#
_entry.id   bb35fa7e512e634691eb92f1d8bfca71
#
_cell.length_a   1.000
_cell.length_b   1.000
_cell.length_c   1.000
_cell.angle_alpha   90.00
_cell.angle_beta   90.00
_cell.angle_gamma   90.00
#
_symmetry.space_group_name_H-M   'P 1'
#
loop_
_entity.id
_entity.type
_entity.pdbx_description
1 polymer ?
#
loop_
_entity_poly.entity_id
_entity_poly.type
_entity_poly.pdbx_seq_one_letter_code
_entity_poly.pdbx_strand_id
1 'polypeptide(L)'
;RILSRYGDTPKGMVESAMEFLRICRDEDYHEIILSMKASNTRVMVQAYRMLVAEMIKEGMNYPLHLGVTEAGEGEDGRIKSAVGIGTLLADGLGDTIRVSLTEAPEFEIPVAQNLLTHFKDISEHERIEEITENPLHSFDYHKRETDEVLNIGGKNVPIVMADFCLKEKITPASFFGIGSNYS
;
A
#
# COMPACT_ATOMS: atom_id res chain seq x y z
N ARG A 1 13.07 -19.10 -13.86
CA ARG A 1 12.02 -19.18 -14.90
C ARG A 1 11.07 -17.99 -14.84
N ILE A 2 10.40 -17.71 -13.71
CA ILE A 2 9.48 -16.56 -13.58
C ILE A 2 10.23 -15.24 -13.79
N LEU A 3 11.32 -14.99 -13.06
CA LEU A 3 12.12 -13.75 -13.18
C LEU A 3 12.64 -13.52 -14.60
N SER A 4 13.08 -14.56 -15.31
CA SER A 4 13.57 -14.42 -16.70
C SER A 4 12.47 -14.12 -17.71
N ARG A 5 11.21 -14.44 -17.41
CA ARG A 5 10.07 -14.21 -18.31
C ARG A 5 9.31 -12.92 -18.01
N TYR A 6 9.12 -12.60 -16.72
CA TYR A 6 8.25 -11.51 -16.26
C TYR A 6 9.03 -10.40 -15.54
N GLY A 7 10.32 -10.60 -15.22
CA GLY A 7 11.11 -9.70 -14.40
C GLY A 7 10.68 -9.72 -12.93
N ASP A 8 11.26 -8.83 -12.14
CA ASP A 8 10.85 -8.57 -10.75
C ASP A 8 9.67 -7.57 -10.75
N THR A 9 8.49 -8.10 -10.99
CA THR A 9 7.26 -7.31 -11.19
C THR A 9 6.08 -7.92 -10.46
N PRO A 10 5.04 -7.14 -10.12
CA PRO A 10 3.78 -7.67 -9.59
C PRO A 10 3.19 -8.78 -10.47
N LYS A 11 3.28 -8.63 -11.79
CA LYS A 11 2.83 -9.65 -12.72
C LYS A 11 3.60 -10.97 -12.56
N GLY A 12 4.91 -10.91 -12.39
CA GLY A 12 5.72 -12.10 -12.13
C GLY A 12 5.31 -12.82 -10.84
N MET A 13 5.03 -12.06 -9.78
CA MET A 13 4.52 -12.62 -8.52
C MET A 13 3.16 -13.33 -8.73
N VAL A 14 2.25 -12.71 -9.44
CA VAL A 14 0.91 -13.26 -9.74
C VAL A 14 1.01 -14.52 -10.57
N GLU A 15 1.79 -14.52 -11.65
CA GLU A 15 1.96 -15.71 -12.49
C GLU A 15 2.58 -16.88 -11.72
N SER A 16 3.49 -16.60 -10.79
CA SER A 16 4.05 -17.61 -9.89
C SER A 16 2.97 -18.22 -8.99
N ALA A 17 2.14 -17.39 -8.37
CA ALA A 17 1.06 -17.86 -7.52
C ALA A 17 0.01 -18.65 -8.30
N MET A 18 -0.42 -18.15 -9.45
CA MET A 18 -1.41 -18.81 -10.31
C MET A 18 -0.93 -20.16 -10.84
N GLU A 19 0.38 -20.30 -11.13
CA GLU A 19 0.95 -21.59 -11.51
C GLU A 19 0.75 -22.63 -10.40
N PHE A 20 1.05 -22.28 -9.14
CA PHE A 20 0.83 -23.18 -7.99
C PHE A 20 -0.66 -23.46 -7.76
N LEU A 21 -1.52 -22.46 -7.90
CA LEU A 21 -2.96 -22.63 -7.73
C LEU A 21 -3.55 -23.60 -8.76
N ARG A 22 -3.09 -23.51 -10.02
CA ARG A 22 -3.53 -24.44 -11.07
C ARG A 22 -3.10 -25.88 -10.75
N ILE A 23 -1.87 -26.09 -10.29
CA ILE A 23 -1.38 -27.39 -9.84
C ILE A 23 -2.21 -27.91 -8.68
N CYS A 24 -2.46 -27.09 -7.63
CA CYS A 24 -3.27 -27.51 -6.51
C CYS A 24 -4.69 -27.89 -6.91
N ARG A 25 -5.30 -27.11 -7.77
CA ARG A 25 -6.63 -27.42 -8.34
C ARG A 25 -6.63 -28.74 -9.12
N ASP A 26 -5.63 -28.97 -9.96
CA ASP A 26 -5.51 -30.17 -10.77
C ASP A 26 -5.30 -31.43 -9.89
N GLU A 27 -4.70 -31.26 -8.71
CA GLU A 27 -4.53 -32.30 -7.66
C GLU A 27 -5.68 -32.36 -6.65
N ASP A 28 -6.79 -31.63 -6.88
CA ASP A 28 -7.94 -31.54 -5.99
C ASP A 28 -7.59 -31.08 -4.54
N TYR A 29 -6.61 -30.18 -4.42
CA TYR A 29 -6.16 -29.62 -3.14
C TYR A 29 -6.60 -28.18 -2.99
N HIS A 30 -7.52 -27.91 -2.06
CA HIS A 30 -8.18 -26.61 -1.89
C HIS A 30 -7.94 -25.93 -0.53
N GLU A 31 -7.24 -26.57 0.39
CA GLU A 31 -6.90 -25.97 1.70
C GLU A 31 -5.72 -25.00 1.57
N ILE A 32 -5.97 -23.85 0.93
CA ILE A 32 -4.96 -22.88 0.53
C ILE A 32 -5.28 -21.50 1.08
N ILE A 33 -4.27 -20.81 1.60
CA ILE A 33 -4.29 -19.38 1.92
C ILE A 33 -3.14 -18.72 1.17
N LEU A 34 -3.41 -17.62 0.47
CA LEU A 34 -2.44 -16.94 -0.37
C LEU A 34 -1.82 -15.73 0.33
N SER A 35 -0.53 -15.54 0.12
CA SER A 35 0.20 -14.40 0.67
C SER A 35 1.20 -13.84 -0.33
N MET A 36 0.93 -12.61 -0.81
CA MET A 36 1.74 -11.89 -1.82
C MET A 36 2.54 -10.78 -1.14
N LYS A 37 3.45 -11.15 -0.23
CA LYS A 37 4.21 -10.17 0.55
C LYS A 37 5.31 -9.52 -0.27
N ALA A 38 5.44 -8.20 -0.12
CA ALA A 38 6.56 -7.42 -0.63
C ALA A 38 6.93 -6.32 0.37
N SER A 39 8.16 -5.83 0.30
CA SER A 39 8.62 -4.68 1.10
C SER A 39 8.15 -3.35 0.52
N ASN A 40 7.89 -3.30 -0.79
CA ASN A 40 7.28 -2.15 -1.45
C ASN A 40 5.75 -2.29 -1.41
N THR A 41 5.09 -1.39 -0.69
CA THR A 41 3.63 -1.40 -0.50
C THR A 41 2.83 -1.27 -1.80
N ARG A 42 3.32 -0.48 -2.77
CA ARG A 42 2.67 -0.34 -4.09
C ARG A 42 2.73 -1.65 -4.87
N VAL A 43 3.88 -2.31 -4.89
CA VAL A 43 4.07 -3.62 -5.53
C VAL A 43 3.15 -4.66 -4.89
N MET A 44 3.09 -4.67 -3.54
CA MET A 44 2.23 -5.58 -2.79
C MET A 44 0.75 -5.37 -3.15
N VAL A 45 0.26 -4.14 -3.07
CA VAL A 45 -1.15 -3.81 -3.39
C VAL A 45 -1.49 -4.20 -4.82
N GLN A 46 -0.63 -3.86 -5.77
CA GLN A 46 -0.84 -4.23 -7.18
C GLN A 46 -0.87 -5.74 -7.38
N ALA A 47 0.05 -6.48 -6.73
CA ALA A 47 0.11 -7.94 -6.83
C ALA A 47 -1.18 -8.60 -6.30
N TYR A 48 -1.70 -8.17 -5.14
CA TYR A 48 -2.96 -8.71 -4.61
C TYR A 48 -4.16 -8.39 -5.50
N ARG A 49 -4.29 -7.15 -5.96
CA ARG A 49 -5.37 -6.75 -6.88
C ARG A 49 -5.35 -7.56 -8.17
N MET A 50 -4.18 -7.74 -8.76
CA MET A 50 -4.01 -8.55 -9.97
C MET A 50 -4.28 -10.03 -9.70
N LEU A 51 -3.83 -10.57 -8.57
CA LEU A 51 -4.06 -11.96 -8.19
C LEU A 51 -5.56 -12.26 -8.06
N VAL A 52 -6.29 -11.39 -7.35
CA VAL A 52 -7.75 -11.53 -7.21
C VAL A 52 -8.44 -11.49 -8.58
N ALA A 53 -8.05 -10.56 -9.45
CA ALA A 53 -8.61 -10.48 -10.79
C ALA A 53 -8.36 -11.75 -11.61
N GLU A 54 -7.17 -12.36 -11.52
CA GLU A 54 -6.87 -13.61 -12.22
C GLU A 54 -7.58 -14.81 -11.59
N MET A 55 -7.66 -14.90 -10.26
CA MET A 55 -8.42 -15.94 -9.57
C MET A 55 -9.90 -15.93 -9.99
N ILE A 56 -10.53 -14.74 -10.01
CA ILE A 56 -11.95 -14.60 -10.43
C ILE A 56 -12.15 -15.11 -11.86
N LYS A 57 -11.25 -14.77 -12.80
CA LYS A 57 -11.32 -15.24 -14.20
C LYS A 57 -11.27 -16.76 -14.31
N GLU A 58 -10.54 -17.42 -13.42
CA GLU A 58 -10.38 -18.88 -13.42
C GLU A 58 -11.34 -19.60 -12.45
N GLY A 59 -12.31 -18.87 -11.87
CA GLY A 59 -13.30 -19.43 -10.95
C GLY A 59 -12.74 -19.86 -9.59
N MET A 60 -11.62 -19.24 -9.16
CA MET A 60 -10.99 -19.48 -7.87
C MET A 60 -11.34 -18.36 -6.89
N ASN A 61 -11.47 -18.72 -5.59
CA ASN A 61 -11.75 -17.75 -4.52
C ASN A 61 -11.08 -18.20 -3.21
N TYR A 62 -9.76 -18.23 -3.21
CA TYR A 62 -8.98 -18.61 -2.04
C TYR A 62 -8.75 -17.42 -1.11
N PRO A 63 -8.74 -17.62 0.22
CA PRO A 63 -8.51 -16.56 1.19
C PRO A 63 -7.10 -15.97 1.09
N LEU A 64 -7.00 -14.70 1.48
CA LEU A 64 -5.79 -13.90 1.41
C LEU A 64 -5.23 -13.56 2.79
N HIS A 65 -3.93 -13.76 2.97
CA HIS A 65 -3.18 -13.31 4.13
C HIS A 65 -2.34 -12.09 3.78
N LEU A 66 -2.71 -10.93 4.33
CA LEU A 66 -2.04 -9.67 4.05
C LEU A 66 -0.86 -9.41 4.98
N GLY A 67 0.19 -8.80 4.46
CA GLY A 67 1.33 -8.36 5.25
C GLY A 67 2.38 -7.65 4.42
N VAL A 68 3.03 -6.65 5.01
CA VAL A 68 4.19 -5.98 4.44
C VAL A 68 5.45 -6.63 5.00
N THR A 69 6.36 -7.05 4.13
CA THR A 69 7.66 -7.62 4.54
C THR A 69 8.61 -6.48 4.87
N GLU A 70 9.35 -6.61 5.98
CA GLU A 70 10.35 -5.63 6.39
C GLU A 70 9.77 -4.21 6.46
N ALA A 71 8.65 -4.04 7.17
CA ALA A 71 7.99 -2.74 7.27
C ALA A 71 8.88 -1.69 7.97
N GLY A 72 9.73 -2.10 8.90
CA GLY A 72 10.66 -1.23 9.62
C GLY A 72 10.34 -1.13 11.10
N GLU A 73 11.00 -0.19 11.76
CA GLU A 73 10.86 0.07 13.19
C GLU A 73 9.85 1.17 13.49
N GLY A 74 9.33 1.14 14.72
CA GLY A 74 8.60 2.24 15.31
C GLY A 74 7.42 2.71 14.47
N GLU A 75 7.32 4.02 14.30
CA GLU A 75 6.22 4.67 13.59
C GLU A 75 6.25 4.39 12.09
N ASP A 76 7.42 4.37 11.47
CA ASP A 76 7.57 4.12 10.03
C ASP A 76 7.03 2.73 9.65
N GLY A 77 7.35 1.71 10.45
CA GLY A 77 6.84 0.35 10.23
C GLY A 77 5.32 0.27 10.38
N ARG A 78 4.75 1.01 11.34
CA ARG A 78 3.30 1.10 11.55
C ARG A 78 2.60 1.78 10.38
N ILE A 79 3.12 2.94 9.93
CA ILE A 79 2.58 3.67 8.78
C ILE A 79 2.67 2.82 7.51
N LYS A 80 3.80 2.19 7.25
CA LYS A 80 4.00 1.36 6.08
C LYS A 80 3.06 0.14 6.05
N SER A 81 2.87 -0.50 7.21
CA SER A 81 1.90 -1.58 7.37
C SER A 81 0.47 -1.09 7.15
N ALA A 82 0.10 0.07 7.71
CA ALA A 82 -1.21 0.68 7.54
C ALA A 82 -1.47 1.04 6.06
N VAL A 83 -0.50 1.60 5.36
CA VAL A 83 -0.64 1.91 3.93
C VAL A 83 -0.84 0.64 3.10
N GLY A 84 0.01 -0.39 3.28
CA GLY A 84 -0.07 -1.60 2.47
C GLY A 84 -1.32 -2.44 2.78
N ILE A 85 -1.51 -2.81 4.03
CA ILE A 85 -2.64 -3.65 4.48
C ILE A 85 -3.95 -2.86 4.40
N GLY A 86 -3.96 -1.61 4.90
CA GLY A 86 -5.16 -0.78 4.92
C GLY A 86 -5.74 -0.49 3.54
N THR A 87 -4.89 -0.28 2.53
CA THR A 87 -5.36 -0.12 1.15
C THR A 87 -6.15 -1.34 0.66
N LEU A 88 -5.66 -2.55 0.94
CA LEU A 88 -6.34 -3.78 0.53
C LEU A 88 -7.61 -4.03 1.34
N LEU A 89 -7.60 -3.74 2.65
CA LEU A 89 -8.80 -3.80 3.48
C LEU A 89 -9.88 -2.81 3.00
N ALA A 90 -9.48 -1.63 2.53
CA ALA A 90 -10.40 -0.65 1.93
C ALA A 90 -11.00 -1.15 0.60
N ASP A 91 -10.28 -1.99 -0.15
CA ASP A 91 -10.79 -2.69 -1.33
C ASP A 91 -11.71 -3.88 -0.98
N GLY A 92 -11.88 -4.21 0.31
CA GLY A 92 -12.59 -5.42 0.76
C GLY A 92 -11.79 -6.71 0.60
N LEU A 93 -10.46 -6.61 0.49
CA LEU A 93 -9.56 -7.74 0.33
C LEU A 93 -8.81 -8.05 1.63
N GLY A 94 -8.72 -9.32 2.00
CA GLY A 94 -7.94 -9.81 3.13
C GLY A 94 -8.78 -10.49 4.20
N ASP A 95 -8.42 -11.73 4.50
CA ASP A 95 -9.10 -12.59 5.47
C ASP A 95 -8.30 -12.70 6.76
N THR A 96 -6.98 -12.57 6.66
CA THR A 96 -6.06 -12.48 7.79
C THR A 96 -4.98 -11.46 7.52
N ILE A 97 -4.42 -10.86 8.58
CA ILE A 97 -3.34 -9.90 8.47
C ILE A 97 -2.16 -10.24 9.39
N ARG A 98 -0.97 -9.83 9.00
CA ARG A 98 0.21 -9.78 9.85
C ARG A 98 0.90 -8.43 9.73
N VAL A 99 1.03 -7.75 10.85
CA VAL A 99 1.98 -6.64 11.01
C VAL A 99 3.34 -7.24 11.38
N SER A 100 4.41 -6.76 10.76
CA SER A 100 5.78 -7.21 11.04
C SER A 100 6.66 -5.99 11.31
N LEU A 101 7.02 -5.82 12.57
CA LEU A 101 7.88 -4.73 13.06
C LEU A 101 9.20 -5.31 13.57
N THR A 102 10.21 -4.44 13.68
CA THR A 102 11.49 -4.79 14.32
C THR A 102 11.38 -4.61 15.84
N GLU A 103 10.30 -5.11 16.42
CA GLU A 103 9.96 -5.00 17.84
C GLU A 103 9.61 -6.40 18.40
N ALA A 104 9.41 -6.52 19.71
CA ALA A 104 8.92 -7.75 20.29
C ALA A 104 7.52 -8.10 19.77
N PRO A 105 7.23 -9.38 19.44
CA PRO A 105 6.00 -9.79 18.75
C PRO A 105 4.70 -9.37 19.44
N GLU A 106 4.73 -9.25 20.78
CA GLU A 106 3.57 -8.81 21.56
C GLU A 106 3.13 -7.37 21.24
N PHE A 107 4.03 -6.53 20.70
CA PHE A 107 3.70 -5.15 20.28
C PHE A 107 3.07 -5.10 18.88
N GLU A 108 3.19 -6.14 18.07
CA GLU A 108 2.56 -6.23 16.75
C GLU A 108 1.04 -6.42 16.85
N ILE A 109 0.56 -7.16 17.85
CA ILE A 109 -0.86 -7.49 18.02
C ILE A 109 -1.73 -6.25 18.21
N PRO A 110 -1.43 -5.31 19.14
CA PRO A 110 -2.22 -4.09 19.29
C PRO A 110 -2.24 -3.22 18.02
N VAL A 111 -1.14 -3.18 17.26
CA VAL A 111 -1.05 -2.43 16.00
C VAL A 111 -1.96 -3.04 14.95
N ALA A 112 -1.96 -4.37 14.80
CA ALA A 112 -2.86 -5.08 13.90
C ALA A 112 -4.33 -4.88 14.29
N GLN A 113 -4.66 -4.99 15.58
CA GLN A 113 -6.01 -4.77 16.09
C GLN A 113 -6.49 -3.34 15.86
N ASN A 114 -5.64 -2.35 16.12
CA ASN A 114 -5.96 -0.94 15.89
C ASN A 114 -6.22 -0.68 14.40
N LEU A 115 -5.39 -1.22 13.51
CA LEU A 115 -5.62 -1.13 12.07
C LEU A 115 -6.99 -1.68 11.66
N LEU A 116 -7.36 -2.86 12.15
CA LEU A 116 -8.64 -3.49 11.82
C LEU A 116 -9.85 -2.71 12.34
N THR A 117 -9.73 -1.97 13.47
CA THR A 117 -10.85 -1.18 13.99
C THR A 117 -11.32 -0.10 13.03
N HIS A 118 -10.43 0.43 12.19
CA HIS A 118 -10.79 1.44 11.20
C HIS A 118 -11.67 0.90 10.05
N PHE A 119 -11.76 -0.43 9.90
CA PHE A 119 -12.49 -1.06 8.81
C PHE A 119 -13.75 -1.81 9.27
N LYS A 120 -14.06 -1.82 10.57
CA LYS A 120 -15.23 -2.56 11.12
C LYS A 120 -16.56 -2.07 10.56
N ASP A 121 -16.70 -0.77 10.40
CA ASP A 121 -17.95 -0.12 10.06
C ASP A 121 -17.95 0.44 8.61
N ILE A 122 -16.96 0.03 7.80
CA ILE A 122 -16.79 0.56 6.44
C ILE A 122 -17.98 0.20 5.51
N SER A 123 -18.69 -0.89 5.82
CA SER A 123 -19.88 -1.32 5.08
C SER A 123 -21.13 -0.49 5.38
N GLU A 124 -21.12 0.30 6.45
CA GLU A 124 -22.30 1.08 6.91
C GLU A 124 -22.36 2.49 6.34
N HIS A 125 -21.30 2.98 5.69
CA HIS A 125 -21.34 4.30 5.08
C HIS A 125 -22.07 4.29 3.73
N GLU A 126 -22.59 5.45 3.32
CA GLU A 126 -23.23 5.62 2.03
C GLU A 126 -22.29 5.22 0.88
N ARG A 127 -22.88 4.63 -0.17
CA ARG A 127 -22.11 4.23 -1.34
C ARG A 127 -21.45 5.44 -1.99
N ILE A 128 -20.14 5.36 -2.19
CA ILE A 128 -19.39 6.35 -2.98
C ILE A 128 -19.67 6.09 -4.45
N GLU A 129 -20.03 7.14 -5.19
CA GLU A 129 -20.27 7.03 -6.63
C GLU A 129 -19.02 6.56 -7.37
N GLU A 130 -19.21 5.69 -8.34
CA GLU A 130 -18.13 5.17 -9.15
C GLU A 130 -17.57 6.25 -10.07
N ILE A 131 -16.24 6.36 -10.13
CA ILE A 131 -15.56 7.21 -11.10
C ILE A 131 -15.54 6.45 -12.43
N THR A 132 -16.37 6.86 -13.37
CA THR A 132 -16.50 6.22 -14.70
C THR A 132 -15.25 6.39 -15.57
N GLU A 133 -14.54 7.51 -15.41
CA GLU A 133 -13.27 7.76 -16.09
C GLU A 133 -12.22 8.21 -15.06
N ASN A 134 -11.16 7.44 -14.89
CA ASN A 134 -10.04 7.80 -14.05
C ASN A 134 -8.84 8.20 -14.90
N PRO A 135 -8.55 9.51 -15.05
CA PRO A 135 -7.42 9.99 -15.85
C PRO A 135 -6.07 9.77 -15.15
N LEU A 136 -6.10 9.30 -13.90
CA LEU A 136 -4.89 9.10 -13.10
C LEU A 136 -4.45 7.64 -13.14
N HIS A 137 -3.16 7.42 -13.37
CA HIS A 137 -2.54 6.10 -13.28
C HIS A 137 -1.98 5.89 -11.87
N SER A 138 -2.68 5.11 -11.04
CA SER A 138 -2.31 4.90 -9.64
C SER A 138 -0.96 4.20 -9.44
N PHE A 139 -0.49 3.44 -10.44
CA PHE A 139 0.75 2.66 -10.37
C PHE A 139 1.89 3.22 -11.21
N ASP A 140 1.59 4.10 -12.18
CA ASP A 140 2.58 4.76 -13.02
C ASP A 140 2.67 6.23 -12.64
N TYR A 141 3.89 6.70 -12.38
CA TYR A 141 4.09 8.10 -12.04
C TYR A 141 4.06 8.97 -13.30
N HIS A 142 3.05 9.80 -13.40
CA HIS A 142 2.99 10.90 -14.36
C HIS A 142 2.72 12.20 -13.61
N LYS A 143 3.68 13.12 -13.68
CA LYS A 143 3.43 14.47 -13.16
C LYS A 143 2.42 15.15 -14.06
N ARG A 144 1.26 15.51 -13.51
CA ARG A 144 0.25 16.31 -14.24
C ARG A 144 0.86 17.65 -14.67
N GLU A 145 0.63 18.05 -15.89
CA GLU A 145 0.96 19.40 -16.35
C GLU A 145 0.08 20.42 -15.63
N THR A 146 0.70 21.47 -15.15
CA THR A 146 0.03 22.56 -14.43
C THR A 146 0.60 23.89 -14.85
N ASP A 147 -0.19 24.95 -14.77
CA ASP A 147 0.32 26.30 -14.89
C ASP A 147 1.26 26.63 -13.74
N GLU A 148 2.25 27.46 -14.01
CA GLU A 148 3.16 27.94 -12.99
C GLU A 148 2.59 29.19 -12.33
N VAL A 149 2.48 29.16 -11.00
CA VAL A 149 2.08 30.30 -10.18
C VAL A 149 3.22 30.60 -9.19
N LEU A 150 3.93 31.67 -9.38
CA LEU A 150 5.19 31.97 -8.68
C LEU A 150 6.20 30.84 -8.92
N ASN A 151 6.56 30.10 -7.88
CA ASN A 151 7.46 28.94 -7.93
C ASN A 151 6.73 27.60 -7.68
N ILE A 152 5.39 27.59 -7.82
CA ILE A 152 4.54 26.42 -7.61
C ILE A 152 3.97 25.97 -8.95
N GLY A 153 3.97 24.68 -9.21
CA GLY A 153 3.45 24.11 -10.47
C GLY A 153 4.48 24.09 -11.58
N GLY A 154 4.02 23.95 -12.83
CA GLY A 154 4.89 23.83 -14.00
C GLY A 154 5.93 22.72 -13.85
N LYS A 155 7.19 23.03 -14.14
CA LYS A 155 8.33 22.11 -14.01
C LYS A 155 8.96 22.11 -12.62
N ASN A 156 8.48 22.95 -11.71
CA ASN A 156 9.02 23.02 -10.35
C ASN A 156 8.76 21.74 -9.57
N VAL A 157 9.67 21.41 -8.64
CA VAL A 157 9.46 20.33 -7.67
C VAL A 157 8.36 20.73 -6.66
N PRO A 158 7.71 19.78 -6.00
CA PRO A 158 6.76 20.09 -4.92
C PRO A 158 7.42 20.95 -3.84
N ILE A 159 6.72 22.01 -3.42
CA ILE A 159 7.21 22.93 -2.40
C ILE A 159 6.70 22.52 -1.04
N VAL A 160 7.59 22.51 -0.06
CA VAL A 160 7.26 22.35 1.34
C VAL A 160 7.11 23.72 1.98
N MET A 161 5.95 24.00 2.57
CA MET A 161 5.65 25.24 3.28
C MET A 161 5.44 24.96 4.76
N ALA A 162 6.06 25.76 5.63
CA ALA A 162 5.81 25.73 7.05
C ALA A 162 4.96 26.94 7.44
N ASP A 163 3.89 26.68 8.19
CA ASP A 163 3.05 27.73 8.74
C ASP A 163 3.62 28.22 10.09
N PHE A 164 4.05 29.47 10.11
CA PHE A 164 4.54 30.14 11.30
C PHE A 164 3.61 31.27 11.78
N CYS A 165 2.37 31.30 11.31
CA CYS A 165 1.43 32.38 11.66
C CYS A 165 1.22 32.57 13.17
N LEU A 166 1.40 31.50 13.97
CA LEU A 166 1.27 31.56 15.44
C LEU A 166 2.57 31.96 16.15
N LYS A 167 3.68 32.16 15.43
CA LYS A 167 4.94 32.57 16.05
C LYS A 167 5.04 34.10 16.07
N GLU A 168 5.24 34.67 17.26
CA GLU A 168 5.46 36.09 17.42
C GLU A 168 6.72 36.58 16.71
N LYS A 169 7.76 35.73 16.63
CA LYS A 169 9.03 36.04 15.96
C LYS A 169 9.59 34.83 15.25
N ILE A 170 9.94 35.01 13.98
CA ILE A 170 10.65 34.03 13.17
C ILE A 170 12.15 34.29 13.27
N THR A 171 12.90 33.29 13.71
CA THR A 171 14.35 33.33 13.86
C THR A 171 15.00 32.19 13.08
N PRO A 172 16.30 32.18 12.81
CA PRO A 172 16.98 31.03 12.19
C PRO A 172 16.72 29.71 12.93
N ALA A 173 16.60 29.73 14.27
CA ALA A 173 16.25 28.56 15.07
C ALA A 173 14.84 28.01 14.76
N SER A 174 13.93 28.83 14.23
CA SER A 174 12.59 28.38 13.83
C SER A 174 12.64 27.40 12.64
N PHE A 175 13.66 27.51 11.80
CA PHE A 175 13.85 26.66 10.62
C PHE A 175 14.51 25.32 10.98
N PHE A 176 15.28 25.29 12.06
CA PHE A 176 15.95 24.08 12.52
C PHE A 176 14.95 22.97 12.89
N GLY A 177 13.81 23.34 13.51
CA GLY A 177 12.73 22.41 13.89
C GLY A 177 11.95 21.77 12.73
N ILE A 178 12.13 22.27 11.48
CA ILE A 178 11.51 21.72 10.27
C ILE A 178 12.54 21.06 9.33
N GLY A 179 13.74 20.75 9.84
CA GLY A 179 14.78 20.04 9.10
C GLY A 179 15.48 20.87 8.02
N SER A 180 15.29 22.18 8.01
CA SER A 180 15.98 23.09 7.09
C SER A 180 17.35 23.47 7.65
N ASN A 181 18.40 22.87 7.10
CA ASN A 181 19.77 23.30 7.39
C ASN A 181 20.11 24.52 6.54
N TYR A 182 20.12 25.68 7.14
CA TYR A 182 20.78 26.84 6.54
C TYR A 182 22.27 26.71 6.80
N SER A 183 23.03 26.38 5.79
CA SER A 183 24.48 26.66 5.70
C SER A 183 24.71 28.06 5.14
#